data_968c801d4ff7ff71ac072a8b8e2fbd2d
#
_entry.id   968c801d4ff7ff71ac072a8b8e2fbd2d
#
_cell.length_a   1.000
_cell.length_b   1.000
_cell.length_c   1.000
_cell.angle_alpha   90.00
_cell.angle_beta   90.00
_cell.angle_gamma   90.00
#
_symmetry.space_group_name_H-M   'P 1'
#
loop_
_entity.id
_entity.type
_entity.pdbx_description
1 polymer ?
#
loop_
_entity_poly.entity_id
_entity_poly.type
_entity_poly.pdbx_seq_one_letter_code
_entity_poly.pdbx_strand_id
1 'polypeptide(L)'
;MRKIKILFICHGNICRSPMSEFILKDMVEKRGIKDKFDIASAATSTEEIWNGKGNSIYPPAQTELKKHGIGKTAYTNFSSKRARQVTKQDYNYYDYLLCADSSNIRNTIRITGPDTDNKIKLLLDYTDRKGSSIADPWYSGNFVDTYRDVVEGCEGFLAYLESQHVI
;
A
#
# COMPACT_ATOMS: atom_id res chain seq x y z
N MET A 1 18.78 -5.49 13.47
CA MET A 1 17.34 -5.43 13.79
C MET A 1 16.53 -5.84 12.55
N ARG A 2 15.57 -6.71 12.73
CA ARG A 2 14.71 -7.15 11.65
C ARG A 2 13.74 -6.02 11.26
N LYS A 3 13.63 -5.77 9.95
CA LYS A 3 12.69 -4.76 9.46
C LYS A 3 11.24 -5.28 9.49
N ILE A 4 10.31 -4.35 9.65
CA ILE A 4 8.88 -4.62 9.51
C ILE A 4 8.57 -4.52 8.02
N LYS A 5 8.09 -5.62 7.43
CA LYS A 5 7.91 -5.74 5.98
C LYS A 5 6.44 -5.64 5.62
N ILE A 6 6.09 -4.65 4.83
CA ILE A 6 4.70 -4.30 4.50
C ILE A 6 4.52 -4.26 2.99
N LEU A 7 3.50 -4.97 2.50
CA LEU A 7 3.09 -4.93 1.10
C LEU A 7 1.66 -4.40 1.01
N PHE A 8 1.49 -3.25 0.34
CA PHE A 8 0.16 -2.73 0.04
C PHE A 8 -0.35 -3.33 -1.26
N ILE A 9 -1.62 -3.70 -1.31
CA ILE A 9 -2.21 -4.41 -2.44
C ILE A 9 -3.50 -3.72 -2.90
N CYS A 10 -3.62 -3.50 -4.21
CA CYS A 10 -4.88 -3.13 -4.84
C CYS A 10 -5.02 -3.87 -6.17
N HIS A 11 -6.02 -3.54 -6.97
CA HIS A 11 -6.29 -4.26 -8.22
C HIS A 11 -5.17 -4.08 -9.25
N GLY A 12 -4.81 -2.83 -9.58
CA GLY A 12 -3.87 -2.53 -10.68
C GLY A 12 -2.48 -2.08 -10.28
N ASN A 13 -2.28 -1.68 -9.05
CA ASN A 13 -1.00 -1.14 -8.54
C ASN A 13 -0.54 0.15 -9.24
N ILE A 14 -1.50 1.00 -9.61
CA ILE A 14 -1.20 2.32 -10.19
C ILE A 14 -1.83 3.48 -9.41
N CYS A 15 -2.79 3.24 -8.51
CA CYS A 15 -3.45 4.27 -7.71
C CYS A 15 -3.36 3.98 -6.22
N ARG A 16 -4.27 3.16 -5.67
CA ARG A 16 -4.44 3.00 -4.22
C ARG A 16 -3.23 2.40 -3.53
N SER A 17 -2.68 1.31 -4.04
CA SER A 17 -1.56 0.65 -3.38
C SER A 17 -0.25 1.43 -3.48
N PRO A 18 0.12 2.04 -4.63
CA PRO A 18 1.33 2.86 -4.65
C PRO A 18 1.16 4.17 -3.86
N MET A 19 -0.04 4.77 -3.84
CA MET A 19 -0.29 5.91 -2.95
C MET A 19 -0.05 5.50 -1.49
N SER A 20 -0.53 4.32 -1.08
CA SER A 20 -0.33 3.80 0.28
C SER A 20 1.15 3.59 0.57
N GLU A 21 1.88 3.01 -0.36
CA GLU A 21 3.33 2.79 -0.22
C GLU A 21 4.06 4.10 0.06
N PHE A 22 3.84 5.13 -0.77
CA PHE A 22 4.60 6.36 -0.66
C PHE A 22 4.11 7.29 0.45
N ILE A 23 2.83 7.22 0.81
CA ILE A 23 2.31 7.93 1.98
C ILE A 23 2.92 7.37 3.26
N LEU A 24 2.97 6.04 3.41
CA LEU A 24 3.59 5.44 4.60
C LEU A 24 5.10 5.70 4.63
N LYS A 25 5.78 5.62 3.48
CA LYS A 25 7.19 5.99 3.40
C LYS A 25 7.45 7.42 3.87
N ASP A 26 6.62 8.36 3.45
CA ASP A 26 6.71 9.76 3.88
C ASP A 26 6.53 9.89 5.40
N MET A 27 5.54 9.19 5.96
CA MET A 27 5.27 9.23 7.39
C MET A 27 6.44 8.69 8.23
N VAL A 28 6.98 7.54 7.86
CA VAL A 28 8.06 6.91 8.62
C VAL A 28 9.38 7.69 8.47
N GLU A 29 9.61 8.30 7.31
CA GLU A 29 10.78 9.16 7.11
C GLU A 29 10.69 10.41 8.00
N LYS A 30 9.53 11.06 8.04
CA LYS A 30 9.32 12.25 8.89
C LYS A 30 9.44 11.94 10.38
N ARG A 31 9.07 10.72 10.77
CA ARG A 31 9.23 10.27 12.17
C ARG A 31 10.65 9.82 12.50
N GLY A 32 11.54 9.75 11.50
CA GLY A 32 12.92 9.28 11.71
C GLY A 32 13.04 7.78 11.96
N ILE A 33 12.06 6.99 11.53
CA ILE A 33 12.02 5.53 11.75
C ILE A 33 12.00 4.72 10.45
N LYS A 34 12.31 5.34 9.31
CA LYS A 34 12.25 4.65 8.01
C LYS A 34 13.11 3.39 7.95
N ASP A 35 14.22 3.37 8.68
CA ASP A 35 15.15 2.23 8.65
C ASP A 35 14.57 0.98 9.31
N LYS A 36 13.47 1.11 10.05
CA LYS A 36 12.76 -0.02 10.65
C LYS A 36 11.84 -0.73 9.66
N PHE A 37 11.65 -0.19 8.45
CA PHE A 37 10.62 -0.65 7.53
C PHE A 37 11.18 -1.07 6.18
N ASP A 38 10.50 -2.06 5.56
CA ASP A 38 10.62 -2.42 4.16
C ASP A 38 9.19 -2.34 3.59
N ILE A 39 8.94 -1.33 2.75
CA ILE A 39 7.59 -0.98 2.28
C ILE A 39 7.53 -1.09 0.76
N ALA A 40 6.54 -1.82 0.25
CA ALA A 40 6.34 -1.99 -1.19
C ALA A 40 4.84 -2.07 -1.51
N SER A 41 4.51 -2.18 -2.79
CA SER A 41 3.13 -2.38 -3.24
C SER A 41 3.07 -3.27 -4.46
N ALA A 42 1.92 -3.92 -4.67
CA ALA A 42 1.69 -4.85 -5.77
C ALA A 42 0.21 -4.87 -6.16
N ALA A 43 -0.07 -5.48 -7.32
CA ALA A 43 -1.41 -5.65 -7.87
C ALA A 43 -1.88 -7.09 -7.70
N THR A 44 -3.20 -7.28 -7.64
CA THR A 44 -3.78 -8.61 -7.81
C THR A 44 -3.94 -8.97 -9.28
N SER A 45 -4.07 -7.99 -10.18
CA SER A 45 -4.25 -8.21 -11.62
C SER A 45 -2.99 -7.90 -12.41
N THR A 46 -3.00 -8.27 -13.70
CA THR A 46 -1.93 -7.93 -14.65
C THR A 46 -2.37 -6.87 -15.65
N GLU A 47 -3.50 -6.19 -15.42
CA GLU A 47 -4.06 -5.22 -16.38
C GLU A 47 -3.11 -4.06 -16.69
N GLU A 48 -2.27 -3.67 -15.71
CA GLU A 48 -1.33 -2.55 -15.86
C GLU A 48 0.09 -3.03 -16.16
N ILE A 49 0.22 -4.28 -16.65
CA ILE A 49 1.52 -4.88 -16.99
C ILE A 49 1.45 -5.36 -18.44
N TRP A 50 2.33 -4.81 -19.29
CA TRP A 50 2.40 -5.15 -20.70
C TRP A 50 3.79 -5.64 -21.06
N ASN A 51 3.88 -6.84 -21.66
CA ASN A 51 5.17 -7.47 -22.02
C ASN A 51 6.17 -7.48 -20.86
N GLY A 52 5.70 -7.80 -19.67
CA GLY A 52 6.54 -7.85 -18.47
C GLY A 52 6.94 -6.49 -17.91
N LYS A 53 6.39 -5.40 -18.47
CA LYS A 53 6.66 -4.03 -18.01
C LYS A 53 5.42 -3.44 -17.37
N GLY A 54 5.53 -3.05 -16.10
CA GLY A 54 4.45 -2.39 -15.40
C GLY A 54 4.34 -0.92 -15.74
N ASN A 55 3.12 -0.39 -15.70
CA ASN A 55 2.87 1.03 -15.86
C ASN A 55 3.33 1.79 -14.62
N SER A 56 3.67 3.07 -14.80
CA SER A 56 3.97 3.99 -13.71
C SER A 56 2.70 4.31 -12.92
N ILE A 57 2.87 4.99 -11.79
CA ILE A 57 1.73 5.50 -11.01
C ILE A 57 0.88 6.39 -11.92
N TYR A 58 -0.43 6.22 -11.87
CA TYR A 58 -1.37 6.98 -12.69
C TYR A 58 -1.16 8.48 -12.45
N PRO A 59 -1.06 9.31 -13.51
CA PRO A 59 -0.68 10.73 -13.34
C PRO A 59 -1.48 11.52 -12.31
N PRO A 60 -2.82 11.42 -12.22
CA PRO A 60 -3.56 12.12 -11.16
C PRO A 60 -3.17 11.69 -9.75
N ALA A 61 -2.80 10.42 -9.55
CA ALA A 61 -2.31 9.94 -8.26
C ALA A 61 -0.95 10.56 -7.94
N GLN A 62 -0.07 10.68 -8.94
CA GLN A 62 1.21 11.38 -8.78
C GLN A 62 0.99 12.85 -8.37
N THR A 63 0.04 13.51 -9.03
CA THR A 63 -0.30 14.90 -8.73
C THR A 63 -0.77 15.04 -7.29
N GLU A 64 -1.64 14.13 -6.83
CA GLU A 64 -2.13 14.16 -5.45
C GLU A 64 -0.99 13.98 -4.45
N LEU A 65 -0.07 13.04 -4.67
CA LEU A 65 1.09 12.86 -3.80
C LEU A 65 1.96 14.11 -3.75
N LYS A 66 2.24 14.72 -4.91
CA LYS A 66 3.07 15.93 -5.00
C LYS A 66 2.44 17.12 -4.27
N LYS A 67 1.12 17.24 -4.29
CA LYS A 67 0.40 18.30 -3.56
C LYS A 67 0.72 18.28 -2.06
N HIS A 68 1.02 17.11 -1.52
CA HIS A 68 1.32 16.93 -0.11
C HIS A 68 2.81 16.86 0.18
N GLY A 69 3.65 17.22 -0.79
CA GLY A 69 5.09 17.26 -0.63
C GLY A 69 5.78 15.90 -0.67
N ILE A 70 5.07 14.86 -1.10
CA ILE A 70 5.61 13.50 -1.19
C ILE A 70 6.36 13.34 -2.51
N GLY A 71 7.52 12.68 -2.47
CA GLY A 71 8.35 12.43 -3.65
C GLY A 71 9.59 13.30 -3.76
N LYS A 72 9.82 14.18 -2.78
CA LYS A 72 10.94 15.15 -2.81
C LYS A 72 12.26 14.57 -2.30
N THR A 73 12.23 13.46 -1.57
CA THR A 73 13.44 12.82 -1.04
C THR A 73 13.79 11.60 -1.88
N ALA A 74 15.03 11.10 -1.77
CA ALA A 74 15.41 9.86 -2.42
C ALA A 74 14.54 8.69 -1.97
N TYR A 75 14.19 8.65 -0.70
CA TYR A 75 13.36 7.58 -0.13
C TYR A 75 11.92 7.60 -0.65
N THR A 76 11.34 8.77 -0.86
CA THR A 76 9.94 8.92 -1.30
C THR A 76 9.80 9.15 -2.81
N ASN A 77 10.90 9.18 -3.56
CA ASN A 77 10.85 9.36 -5.01
C ASN A 77 10.15 8.16 -5.66
N PHE A 78 9.02 8.41 -6.30
CA PHE A 78 8.19 7.37 -6.91
C PHE A 78 8.29 7.29 -8.44
N SER A 79 9.23 8.03 -9.04
CA SER A 79 9.36 8.08 -10.51
C SER A 79 9.70 6.74 -11.14
N SER A 80 10.39 5.86 -10.42
CA SER A 80 10.77 4.53 -10.90
C SER A 80 9.78 3.43 -10.52
N LYS A 81 8.73 3.76 -9.73
CA LYS A 81 7.73 2.76 -9.33
C LYS A 81 6.96 2.27 -10.55
N ARG A 82 6.86 0.94 -10.67
CA ARG A 82 6.11 0.28 -11.74
C ARG A 82 5.17 -0.76 -11.14
N ALA A 83 4.01 -0.96 -11.76
CA ALA A 83 3.08 -1.99 -11.35
C ALA A 83 3.73 -3.36 -11.46
N ARG A 84 3.48 -4.21 -10.46
CA ARG A 84 3.86 -5.62 -10.47
C ARG A 84 2.76 -6.44 -9.81
N GLN A 85 2.67 -7.72 -10.16
CA GLN A 85 1.68 -8.59 -9.55
C GLN A 85 2.22 -9.22 -8.27
N VAL A 86 1.35 -9.39 -7.26
CA VAL A 86 1.69 -10.12 -6.04
C VAL A 86 2.00 -11.58 -6.37
N THR A 87 2.90 -12.19 -5.62
CA THR A 87 3.33 -13.58 -5.81
C THR A 87 3.16 -14.39 -4.52
N LYS A 88 3.26 -15.71 -4.63
CA LYS A 88 3.30 -16.58 -3.45
C LYS A 88 4.46 -16.25 -2.52
N GLN A 89 5.61 -15.90 -3.09
CA GLN A 89 6.79 -15.54 -2.30
C GLN A 89 6.56 -14.28 -1.48
N ASP A 90 5.75 -13.35 -1.97
CA ASP A 90 5.40 -12.14 -1.22
C ASP A 90 4.72 -12.49 0.10
N TYR A 91 3.87 -13.50 0.11
CA TYR A 91 3.20 -13.92 1.34
C TYR A 91 4.20 -14.35 2.42
N ASN A 92 5.24 -15.05 2.05
CA ASN A 92 6.27 -15.49 3.00
C ASN A 92 7.20 -14.36 3.41
N TYR A 93 7.49 -13.44 2.48
CA TYR A 93 8.46 -12.37 2.73
C TYR A 93 7.90 -11.25 3.61
N TYR A 94 6.67 -10.79 3.34
CA TYR A 94 6.08 -9.66 4.04
C TYR A 94 5.40 -10.09 5.33
N ASP A 95 5.46 -9.24 6.35
CA ASP A 95 4.77 -9.46 7.62
C ASP A 95 3.30 -9.06 7.55
N TYR A 96 3.00 -8.04 6.74
CA TYR A 96 1.65 -7.49 6.56
C TYR A 96 1.36 -7.32 5.07
N LEU A 97 0.23 -7.87 4.62
CA LEU A 97 -0.30 -7.64 3.28
C LEU A 97 -1.59 -6.84 3.45
N LEU A 98 -1.50 -5.53 3.17
CA LEU A 98 -2.58 -4.58 3.46
C LEU A 98 -3.31 -4.22 2.18
N CYS A 99 -4.57 -4.65 2.09
CA CYS A 99 -5.41 -4.51 0.89
C CYS A 99 -6.29 -3.27 0.98
N ALA A 100 -6.61 -2.70 -0.19
CA ALA A 100 -7.47 -1.53 -0.28
C ALA A 100 -8.95 -1.89 -0.07
N ASP A 101 -9.39 -3.06 -0.55
CA ASP A 101 -10.78 -3.50 -0.42
C ASP A 101 -10.87 -5.03 -0.28
N SER A 102 -12.08 -5.53 -0.01
CA SER A 102 -12.30 -6.96 0.20
C SER A 102 -12.09 -7.80 -1.06
N SER A 103 -12.28 -7.23 -2.25
CA SER A 103 -11.97 -7.93 -3.51
C SER A 103 -10.48 -8.20 -3.61
N ASN A 104 -9.64 -7.25 -3.17
CA ASN A 104 -8.19 -7.46 -3.13
C ASN A 104 -7.81 -8.62 -2.22
N ILE A 105 -8.47 -8.76 -1.08
CA ILE A 105 -8.24 -9.88 -0.17
C ILE A 105 -8.52 -11.22 -0.87
N ARG A 106 -9.70 -11.34 -1.48
CA ARG A 106 -10.10 -12.57 -2.18
C ARG A 106 -9.12 -12.91 -3.31
N ASN A 107 -8.76 -11.92 -4.11
CA ASN A 107 -7.89 -12.12 -5.25
C ASN A 107 -6.43 -12.40 -4.81
N THR A 108 -5.98 -11.81 -3.71
CA THR A 108 -4.68 -12.12 -3.13
C THR A 108 -4.61 -13.59 -2.70
N ILE A 109 -5.63 -14.06 -1.99
CA ILE A 109 -5.69 -15.46 -1.53
C ILE A 109 -5.67 -16.44 -2.70
N ARG A 110 -6.32 -16.10 -3.83
CA ARG A 110 -6.24 -16.94 -5.05
C ARG A 110 -4.82 -17.10 -5.56
N ILE A 111 -3.97 -16.10 -5.36
CA ILE A 111 -2.58 -16.11 -5.83
C ILE A 111 -1.66 -16.76 -4.78
N THR A 112 -1.80 -16.36 -3.52
CA THR A 112 -0.88 -16.75 -2.44
C THR A 112 -1.26 -18.07 -1.78
N GLY A 113 -2.53 -18.49 -1.90
CA GLY A 113 -3.09 -19.57 -1.10
C GLY A 113 -3.70 -19.03 0.20
N PRO A 114 -4.22 -19.95 1.05
CA PRO A 114 -4.89 -19.56 2.29
C PRO A 114 -4.01 -18.72 3.21
N ASP A 115 -4.63 -17.74 3.88
CA ASP A 115 -3.97 -16.84 4.83
C ASP A 115 -3.79 -17.53 6.19
N THR A 116 -2.93 -18.54 6.24
CA THR A 116 -2.71 -19.36 7.45
C THR A 116 -2.04 -18.57 8.57
N ASP A 117 -1.25 -17.55 8.23
CA ASP A 117 -0.51 -16.74 9.20
C ASP A 117 -1.23 -15.44 9.57
N ASN A 118 -2.46 -15.27 9.08
CA ASN A 118 -3.29 -14.10 9.38
C ASN A 118 -2.62 -12.77 9.03
N LYS A 119 -1.97 -12.70 7.86
CA LYS A 119 -1.21 -11.54 7.38
C LYS A 119 -2.02 -10.57 6.52
N ILE A 120 -3.12 -11.05 5.90
CA ILE A 120 -3.87 -10.30 4.89
C ILE A 120 -5.02 -9.55 5.57
N LYS A 121 -4.96 -8.22 5.55
CA LYS A 121 -5.92 -7.34 6.20
C LYS A 121 -6.33 -6.21 5.28
N LEU A 122 -7.44 -5.55 5.61
CA LEU A 122 -7.76 -4.25 5.01
C LEU A 122 -6.95 -3.17 5.72
N LEU A 123 -6.45 -2.20 4.96
CA LEU A 123 -5.74 -1.07 5.57
C LEU A 123 -6.63 -0.34 6.59
N LEU A 124 -7.92 -0.13 6.26
CA LEU A 124 -8.85 0.57 7.16
C LEU A 124 -9.28 -0.27 8.37
N ASP A 125 -8.90 -1.55 8.46
CA ASP A 125 -9.15 -2.33 9.68
C ASP A 125 -8.39 -1.80 10.89
N TYR A 126 -7.38 -0.98 10.67
CA TYR A 126 -6.61 -0.34 11.75
C TYR A 126 -7.20 1.01 12.18
N THR A 127 -8.42 1.31 11.75
CA THR A 127 -9.16 2.55 12.05
C THR A 127 -10.51 2.21 12.66
N ASP A 128 -11.27 3.25 13.00
CA ASP A 128 -12.66 3.06 13.46
C ASP A 128 -13.60 2.58 12.36
N ARG A 129 -13.15 2.59 11.11
CA ARG A 129 -13.91 2.14 9.94
C ARG A 129 -13.54 0.72 9.51
N LYS A 130 -13.51 -0.22 10.46
CA LYS A 130 -13.18 -1.63 10.17
C LYS A 130 -14.11 -2.21 9.11
N GLY A 131 -13.53 -2.96 8.18
CA GLY A 131 -14.28 -3.54 7.08
C GLY A 131 -14.50 -2.59 5.90
N SER A 132 -14.06 -1.34 6.00
CA SER A 132 -14.25 -0.33 4.96
C SER A 132 -13.16 -0.40 3.90
N SER A 133 -13.51 0.07 2.71
CA SER A 133 -12.59 0.13 1.56
C SER A 133 -11.98 1.51 1.43
N ILE A 134 -10.73 1.57 0.94
CA ILE A 134 -10.12 2.81 0.44
C ILE A 134 -10.90 3.23 -0.81
N ALA A 135 -11.28 4.51 -0.89
CA ALA A 135 -12.00 5.04 -2.05
C ALA A 135 -11.21 4.75 -3.34
N ASP A 136 -11.90 4.22 -4.35
CA ASP A 136 -11.26 3.89 -5.62
C ASP A 136 -11.36 5.08 -6.58
N PRO A 137 -10.25 5.80 -6.81
CA PRO A 137 -10.29 7.02 -7.62
C PRO A 137 -10.49 6.74 -9.11
N TRP A 138 -10.27 5.50 -9.55
CA TRP A 138 -10.51 5.10 -10.92
C TRP A 138 -11.98 5.29 -11.30
N TYR A 139 -12.90 4.97 -10.37
CA TYR A 139 -14.34 5.12 -10.60
C TYR A 139 -14.85 6.50 -10.23
N SER A 140 -14.39 7.08 -9.13
CA SER A 140 -14.89 8.36 -8.63
C SER A 140 -14.22 9.58 -9.26
N GLY A 141 -12.98 9.42 -9.73
CA GLY A 141 -12.14 10.53 -10.16
C GLY A 141 -11.65 11.40 -9.00
N ASN A 142 -11.91 11.00 -7.75
CA ASN A 142 -11.61 11.80 -6.57
C ASN A 142 -10.38 11.24 -5.84
N PHE A 143 -9.21 11.77 -6.16
CA PHE A 143 -7.95 11.36 -5.55
C PHE A 143 -7.75 11.94 -4.14
N VAL A 144 -8.47 13.01 -3.81
CA VAL A 144 -8.43 13.62 -2.47
C VAL A 144 -9.01 12.66 -1.45
N ASP A 145 -10.14 12.03 -1.76
CA ASP A 145 -10.76 11.05 -0.85
C ASP A 145 -9.87 9.83 -0.66
N THR A 146 -9.25 9.35 -1.75
CA THR A 146 -8.30 8.24 -1.67
C THR A 146 -7.12 8.59 -0.78
N TYR A 147 -6.53 9.76 -0.97
CA TYR A 147 -5.42 10.25 -0.15
C TYR A 147 -5.82 10.28 1.33
N ARG A 148 -6.99 10.86 1.62
CA ARG A 148 -7.50 10.97 3.00
C ARG A 148 -7.69 9.61 3.65
N ASP A 149 -8.29 8.66 2.94
CA ASP A 149 -8.50 7.30 3.43
C ASP A 149 -7.17 6.60 3.72
N VAL A 150 -6.19 6.75 2.83
CA VAL A 150 -4.87 6.13 3.00
C VAL A 150 -4.14 6.73 4.20
N VAL A 151 -4.18 8.05 4.36
CA VAL A 151 -3.56 8.72 5.51
C VAL A 151 -4.17 8.18 6.81
N GLU A 152 -5.50 8.12 6.88
CA GLU A 152 -6.20 7.58 8.05
C GLU A 152 -5.77 6.13 8.33
N GLY A 153 -5.74 5.31 7.30
CA GLY A 153 -5.33 3.90 7.43
C GLY A 153 -3.89 3.75 7.89
N CYS A 154 -2.98 4.50 7.30
CA CYS A 154 -1.55 4.44 7.66
C CYS A 154 -1.30 4.96 9.08
N GLU A 155 -1.97 6.04 9.49
CA GLU A 155 -1.89 6.53 10.87
C GLU A 155 -2.37 5.48 11.86
N GLY A 156 -3.51 4.84 11.57
CA GLY A 156 -4.05 3.76 12.40
C GLY A 156 -3.12 2.57 12.47
N PHE A 157 -2.51 2.20 11.35
CA PHE A 157 -1.57 1.09 11.31
C PHE A 157 -0.30 1.38 12.13
N LEU A 158 0.25 2.59 12.04
CA LEU A 158 1.41 2.98 12.84
C LEU A 158 1.05 2.99 14.33
N ALA A 159 -0.13 3.48 14.70
CA ALA A 159 -0.61 3.44 16.09
C ALA A 159 -0.75 1.99 16.58
N TYR A 160 -1.22 1.09 15.72
CA TYR A 160 -1.28 -0.34 16.05
C TYR A 160 0.12 -0.89 16.33
N LEU A 161 1.10 -0.59 15.48
CA LEU A 161 2.48 -1.06 15.69
C LEU A 161 3.08 -0.52 16.98
N GLU A 162 2.79 0.74 17.33
CA GLU A 162 3.21 1.32 18.61
C GLU A 162 2.58 0.55 19.78
N SER A 163 1.28 0.23 19.69
CA SER A 163 0.57 -0.51 20.74
C SER A 163 1.14 -1.92 20.94
N GLN A 164 1.74 -2.49 19.91
CA GLN A 164 2.38 -3.80 19.96
C GLN A 164 3.86 -3.71 20.37
N HIS A 165 4.34 -2.52 20.67
CA HIS A 165 5.74 -2.25 21.03
C HIS A 165 6.74 -2.70 19.95
N VAL A 166 6.32 -2.60 18.68
CA VAL A 166 7.15 -2.97 17.51
C VAL A 166 7.96 -1.77 17.04
N ILE A 167 7.44 -0.57 17.24
CA ILE A 167 8.11 0.70 16.93
C ILE A 167 8.03 1.63 18.13
#